data_74499a4b2f50baceb4272924d571e3f8
#
_entry.id   74499a4b2f50baceb4272924d571e3f8
#
_cell.length_a   1.000
_cell.length_b   1.000
_cell.length_c   1.000
_cell.angle_alpha   90.00
_cell.angle_beta   90.00
_cell.angle_gamma   90.00
#
_symmetry.space_group_name_H-M   'P 1'
#
loop_
_entity.id
_entity.type
_entity.pdbx_description
1 polymer ?
#
loop_
_entity_poly.entity_id
_entity_poly.type
_entity_poly.pdbx_seq_one_letter_code
_entity_poly.pdbx_strand_id
1 'polypeptide(L)'
;MNVAYQVALDAFGLDYPEVFYIDVTKMVLMIYSTTNIFGTKYEVSIEPSEAGSYLVEGFASKTDVDSALNRLEMIKADIASQVANDDPYTKVKRIHDFLVDYIEYDSSMTRINTRNIYGALVEQNVVCEGYAESLKYLLDAVGVPCVEIVGTGTNSAGQTEAHAWNYVMLNNKWYAIDVTWDDPTIIGSGRVPTSTKTRYFLRGETNFNKTHFPSGQVSDGGSVFIYPELSKVDYE
;
A
#
# COMPACT_ATOMS: atom_id res chain seq x y z
N MET A 1 19.78 10.48 -10.41
CA MET A 1 18.42 11.01 -10.11
C MET A 1 18.51 11.93 -8.90
N ASN A 2 17.75 13.02 -8.84
CA ASN A 2 17.75 13.89 -7.65
C ASN A 2 17.04 13.15 -6.51
N VAL A 3 17.71 12.99 -5.36
CA VAL A 3 17.18 12.28 -4.18
C VAL A 3 15.82 12.83 -3.75
N ALA A 4 15.65 14.16 -3.75
CA ALA A 4 14.38 14.77 -3.38
C ALA A 4 13.21 14.41 -4.32
N TYR A 5 13.48 14.25 -5.61
CA TYR A 5 12.49 13.82 -6.60
C TYR A 5 12.08 12.36 -6.37
N GLN A 6 13.04 11.46 -6.13
CA GLN A 6 12.74 10.06 -5.86
C GLN A 6 11.90 9.89 -4.60
N VAL A 7 12.27 10.59 -3.52
CA VAL A 7 11.49 10.57 -2.26
C VAL A 7 10.06 11.06 -2.46
N ALA A 8 9.86 12.10 -3.27
CA ALA A 8 8.52 12.61 -3.56
C ALA A 8 7.68 11.60 -4.36
N LEU A 9 8.28 10.87 -5.31
CA LEU A 9 7.60 9.81 -6.05
C LEU A 9 7.26 8.61 -5.17
N ASP A 10 8.21 8.18 -4.33
CA ASP A 10 8.01 7.07 -3.39
C ASP A 10 6.87 7.42 -2.41
N ALA A 11 6.88 8.64 -1.83
CA ALA A 11 5.82 9.11 -0.96
C ALA A 11 4.46 9.19 -1.67
N PHE A 12 4.46 9.67 -2.91
CA PHE A 12 3.24 9.75 -3.71
C PHE A 12 2.64 8.37 -3.97
N GLY A 13 3.44 7.37 -4.31
CA GLY A 13 2.98 6.00 -4.52
C GLY A 13 2.36 5.40 -3.26
N LEU A 14 3.01 5.58 -2.09
CA LEU A 14 2.49 5.09 -0.80
C LEU A 14 1.22 5.82 -0.35
N ASP A 15 1.06 7.11 -0.71
CA ASP A 15 -0.11 7.90 -0.31
C ASP A 15 -1.32 7.72 -1.23
N TYR A 16 -1.09 7.42 -2.53
CA TYR A 16 -2.12 7.35 -3.57
C TYR A 16 -2.10 6.02 -4.33
N PRO A 17 -2.45 4.90 -3.70
CA PRO A 17 -2.40 3.57 -4.33
C PRO A 17 -3.32 3.45 -5.57
N GLU A 18 -4.31 4.34 -5.72
CA GLU A 18 -5.15 4.40 -6.92
C GLU A 18 -4.41 4.89 -8.17
N VAL A 19 -3.19 5.40 -8.04
CA VAL A 19 -2.36 5.83 -9.18
C VAL A 19 -1.42 4.70 -9.66
N PHE A 20 -1.71 3.45 -9.32
CA PHE A 20 -0.96 2.23 -9.65
C PHE A 20 -0.62 2.04 -11.14
N TYR A 21 -1.34 2.71 -12.04
CA TYR A 21 -1.18 2.59 -13.49
C TYR A 21 -0.04 3.42 -14.07
N ILE A 22 0.64 4.25 -13.27
CA ILE A 22 1.78 5.05 -13.68
C ILE A 22 3.10 4.32 -13.36
N ASP A 23 3.89 4.07 -14.38
CA ASP A 23 5.27 3.61 -14.23
C ASP A 23 6.18 4.82 -13.95
N VAL A 24 6.47 5.07 -12.68
CA VAL A 24 7.29 6.20 -12.25
C VAL A 24 8.71 6.15 -12.81
N THR A 25 9.19 4.97 -13.22
CA THR A 25 10.52 4.83 -13.84
C THR A 25 10.58 5.41 -15.25
N LYS A 26 9.42 5.58 -15.89
CA LYS A 26 9.24 6.20 -17.19
C LYS A 26 8.98 7.70 -17.11
N MET A 27 8.93 8.28 -15.92
CA MET A 27 8.71 9.70 -15.70
C MET A 27 10.02 10.44 -15.49
N VAL A 28 10.10 11.66 -16.01
CA VAL A 28 11.29 12.53 -15.88
C VAL A 28 10.89 13.90 -15.34
N LEU A 29 11.79 14.46 -14.53
CA LEU A 29 11.68 15.82 -14.05
C LEU A 29 12.27 16.77 -15.12
N MET A 30 11.43 17.61 -15.72
CA MET A 30 11.83 18.63 -16.67
C MET A 30 11.94 19.99 -15.98
N ILE A 31 13.02 20.70 -16.25
CA ILE A 31 13.24 22.05 -15.74
C ILE A 31 13.44 22.99 -16.94
N TYR A 32 12.45 23.82 -17.19
CA TYR A 32 12.51 24.86 -18.22
C TYR A 32 12.94 26.17 -17.58
N SER A 33 13.83 26.91 -18.25
CA SER A 33 14.23 28.24 -17.77
C SER A 33 14.02 29.31 -18.86
N THR A 34 13.47 30.43 -18.46
CA THR A 34 13.32 31.62 -19.33
C THR A 34 14.01 32.81 -18.65
N THR A 35 15.05 33.34 -19.29
CA THR A 35 15.81 34.51 -18.79
C THR A 35 15.46 35.77 -19.55
N ASN A 36 15.23 36.85 -18.82
CA ASN A 36 15.04 38.18 -19.37
C ASN A 36 15.79 39.23 -18.52
N ILE A 37 15.64 40.53 -18.83
CA ILE A 37 16.33 41.61 -18.12
C ILE A 37 15.92 41.76 -16.64
N PHE A 38 14.85 41.13 -16.20
CA PHE A 38 14.36 41.15 -14.83
C PHE A 38 14.77 39.90 -14.01
N GLY A 39 15.34 38.86 -14.67
CA GLY A 39 15.79 37.62 -14.00
C GLY A 39 15.48 36.38 -14.77
N THR A 40 15.65 35.22 -14.10
CA THR A 40 15.36 33.91 -14.67
C THR A 40 14.14 33.33 -13.97
N LYS A 41 13.12 32.94 -14.76
CA LYS A 41 11.97 32.13 -14.32
C LYS A 41 12.29 30.66 -14.59
N TYR A 42 12.02 29.82 -13.61
CA TYR A 42 12.09 28.35 -13.75
C TYR A 42 10.67 27.80 -13.73
N GLU A 43 10.43 26.83 -14.60
CA GLU A 43 9.21 26.06 -14.68
C GLU A 43 9.59 24.59 -14.54
N VAL A 44 8.94 23.86 -13.62
CA VAL A 44 9.25 22.47 -13.32
C VAL A 44 8.02 21.65 -13.61
N SER A 45 8.17 20.58 -14.39
CA SER A 45 7.11 19.61 -14.69
C SER A 45 7.64 18.17 -14.55
N ILE A 46 6.71 17.25 -14.34
CA ILE A 46 6.96 15.80 -14.42
C ILE A 46 6.30 15.33 -15.71
N GLU A 47 7.09 14.76 -16.59
CA GLU A 47 6.65 14.38 -17.94
C GLU A 47 7.08 12.95 -18.26
N PRO A 48 6.38 12.22 -19.14
CA PRO A 48 6.85 10.95 -19.67
C PRO A 48 8.21 11.12 -20.38
N SER A 49 9.13 10.20 -20.18
CA SER A 49 10.44 10.19 -20.86
C SER A 49 10.29 9.96 -22.37
N GLU A 50 9.23 9.26 -22.77
CA GLU A 50 8.85 9.04 -24.17
C GLU A 50 7.35 9.21 -24.32
N ALA A 51 6.89 9.76 -25.46
CA ALA A 51 5.48 10.02 -25.68
C ALA A 51 4.65 8.71 -25.59
N GLY A 52 3.68 8.68 -24.66
CA GLY A 52 2.70 7.60 -24.50
C GLY A 52 3.18 6.36 -23.77
N SER A 53 4.39 6.37 -23.17
CA SER A 53 4.97 5.17 -22.53
C SER A 53 4.96 5.17 -21.01
N TYR A 54 4.21 6.04 -20.36
CA TYR A 54 4.20 6.17 -18.89
C TYR A 54 3.28 5.16 -18.17
N LEU A 55 2.50 4.40 -18.90
CA LEU A 55 1.64 3.39 -18.30
C LEU A 55 2.45 2.14 -17.92
N VAL A 56 2.07 1.52 -16.81
CA VAL A 56 2.57 0.19 -16.43
C VAL A 56 2.13 -0.86 -17.46
N GLU A 57 2.81 -1.97 -17.48
CA GLU A 57 2.41 -3.12 -18.30
C GLU A 57 0.97 -3.55 -17.98
N GLY A 58 0.22 -3.95 -18.99
CA GLY A 58 -1.20 -4.33 -18.86
C GLY A 58 -2.20 -3.19 -19.12
N PHE A 59 -1.73 -1.93 -19.19
CA PHE A 59 -2.55 -0.76 -19.55
C PHE A 59 -2.00 -0.10 -20.80
N ALA A 60 -2.79 -0.10 -21.88
CA ALA A 60 -2.37 0.42 -23.19
C ALA A 60 -3.00 1.79 -23.52
N SER A 61 -4.05 2.19 -22.81
CA SER A 61 -4.81 3.39 -23.12
C SER A 61 -5.46 4.01 -21.87
N LYS A 62 -5.87 5.28 -22.01
CA LYS A 62 -6.71 5.94 -21.00
C LYS A 62 -8.00 5.16 -20.72
N THR A 63 -8.59 4.54 -21.73
CA THR A 63 -9.83 3.76 -21.58
C THR A 63 -9.62 2.55 -20.69
N ASP A 64 -8.47 1.88 -20.77
CA ASP A 64 -8.14 0.74 -19.90
C ASP A 64 -8.00 1.21 -18.46
N VAL A 65 -7.29 2.33 -18.23
CA VAL A 65 -7.13 2.97 -16.93
C VAL A 65 -8.49 3.38 -16.35
N ASP A 66 -9.31 4.10 -17.11
CA ASP A 66 -10.64 4.55 -16.66
C ASP A 66 -11.53 3.34 -16.29
N SER A 67 -11.45 2.24 -17.04
CA SER A 67 -12.19 1.01 -16.76
C SER A 67 -11.72 0.35 -15.46
N ALA A 68 -10.42 0.32 -15.23
CA ALA A 68 -9.83 -0.24 -14.00
C ALA A 68 -10.21 0.61 -12.77
N LEU A 69 -10.08 1.93 -12.86
CA LEU A 69 -10.45 2.87 -11.81
C LEU A 69 -11.94 2.78 -11.46
N ASN A 70 -12.82 2.69 -12.47
CA ASN A 70 -14.26 2.51 -12.24
C ASN A 70 -14.55 1.20 -11.48
N ARG A 71 -13.87 0.10 -11.78
CA ARG A 71 -14.04 -1.16 -11.05
C ARG A 71 -13.60 -1.04 -9.60
N LEU A 72 -12.45 -0.43 -9.34
CA LEU A 72 -11.94 -0.17 -8.00
C LEU A 72 -12.89 0.74 -7.20
N GLU A 73 -13.40 1.80 -7.84
CA GLU A 73 -14.35 2.71 -7.20
C GLU A 73 -15.67 2.02 -6.81
N MET A 74 -16.18 1.11 -7.66
CA MET A 74 -17.37 0.32 -7.35
C MET A 74 -17.15 -0.58 -6.13
N ILE A 75 -16.00 -1.27 -6.05
CA ILE A 75 -15.66 -2.14 -4.92
C ILE A 75 -15.49 -1.31 -3.64
N LYS A 76 -14.75 -0.21 -3.72
CA LYS A 76 -14.56 0.73 -2.61
C LYS A 76 -15.88 1.27 -2.08
N ALA A 77 -16.76 1.73 -2.97
CA ALA A 77 -18.06 2.28 -2.58
C ALA A 77 -18.97 1.22 -1.93
N ASP A 78 -18.97 -0.01 -2.43
CA ASP A 78 -19.73 -1.12 -1.86
C ASP A 78 -19.26 -1.42 -0.42
N ILE A 79 -17.96 -1.62 -0.23
CA ILE A 79 -17.38 -1.91 1.09
C ILE A 79 -17.59 -0.73 2.06
N ALA A 80 -17.35 0.50 1.62
CA ALA A 80 -17.59 1.69 2.44
C ALA A 80 -19.04 1.80 2.90
N SER A 81 -20.00 1.47 2.02
CA SER A 81 -21.42 1.48 2.35
C SER A 81 -21.79 0.46 3.42
N GLN A 82 -21.17 -0.72 3.37
CA GLN A 82 -21.43 -1.80 4.33
C GLN A 82 -20.95 -1.47 5.75
N VAL A 83 -19.92 -0.62 5.89
CA VAL A 83 -19.34 -0.23 7.20
C VAL A 83 -19.65 1.22 7.59
N ALA A 84 -20.53 1.92 6.85
CA ALA A 84 -20.78 3.35 7.02
C ALA A 84 -21.19 3.75 8.45
N ASN A 85 -21.97 2.91 9.12
CA ASN A 85 -22.51 3.17 10.46
C ASN A 85 -21.68 2.51 11.57
N ASP A 86 -20.60 1.82 11.25
CA ASP A 86 -19.76 1.15 12.22
C ASP A 86 -18.84 2.16 12.93
N ASP A 87 -18.45 1.85 14.17
CA ASP A 87 -17.39 2.57 14.87
C ASP A 87 -16.02 2.32 14.22
N PRO A 88 -15.02 3.14 14.49
CA PRO A 88 -13.71 3.02 13.83
C PRO A 88 -13.03 1.64 13.97
N TYR A 89 -13.11 1.02 15.14
CA TYR A 89 -12.57 -0.33 15.33
C TYR A 89 -13.28 -1.36 14.46
N THR A 90 -14.60 -1.34 14.46
CA THR A 90 -15.43 -2.27 13.67
C THR A 90 -15.19 -2.08 12.17
N LYS A 91 -15.02 -0.82 11.69
CA LYS A 91 -14.61 -0.54 10.31
C LYS A 91 -13.31 -1.22 9.95
N VAL A 92 -12.27 -1.00 10.76
CA VAL A 92 -10.94 -1.60 10.54
C VAL A 92 -11.04 -3.13 10.54
N LYS A 93 -11.74 -3.69 11.53
CA LYS A 93 -11.87 -5.15 11.65
C LYS A 93 -12.57 -5.79 10.46
N ARG A 94 -13.68 -5.18 9.99
CA ARG A 94 -14.44 -5.73 8.86
C ARG A 94 -13.69 -5.60 7.54
N ILE A 95 -12.98 -4.50 7.31
CA ILE A 95 -12.17 -4.31 6.11
C ILE A 95 -10.97 -5.26 6.13
N HIS A 96 -10.29 -5.41 7.26
CA HIS A 96 -9.22 -6.39 7.44
C HIS A 96 -9.70 -7.81 7.12
N ASP A 97 -10.79 -8.26 7.75
CA ASP A 97 -11.32 -9.60 7.56
C ASP A 97 -11.78 -9.83 6.12
N PHE A 98 -12.36 -8.81 5.47
CA PHE A 98 -12.69 -8.86 4.06
C PHE A 98 -11.45 -9.14 3.22
N LEU A 99 -10.35 -8.40 3.41
CA LEU A 99 -9.12 -8.59 2.63
C LEU A 99 -8.49 -9.97 2.86
N VAL A 100 -8.44 -10.44 4.12
CA VAL A 100 -7.94 -11.78 4.49
C VAL A 100 -8.75 -12.90 3.84
N ASP A 101 -10.06 -12.71 3.67
CA ASP A 101 -10.95 -13.73 3.08
C ASP A 101 -11.07 -13.61 1.55
N TYR A 102 -10.73 -12.45 0.98
CA TYR A 102 -10.97 -12.12 -0.43
C TYR A 102 -9.76 -12.29 -1.33
N ILE A 103 -8.54 -12.05 -0.80
CA ILE A 103 -7.30 -12.05 -1.56
C ILE A 103 -6.57 -13.39 -1.33
N GLU A 104 -5.86 -13.87 -2.36
CA GLU A 104 -4.94 -14.99 -2.28
C GLU A 104 -3.50 -14.50 -2.47
N TYR A 105 -2.56 -15.02 -1.68
CA TYR A 105 -1.15 -14.66 -1.81
C TYR A 105 -0.52 -15.24 -3.07
N ASP A 106 0.04 -14.38 -3.94
CA ASP A 106 0.74 -14.77 -5.17
C ASP A 106 2.18 -15.24 -4.90
N SER A 107 2.34 -16.50 -4.55
CA SER A 107 3.68 -17.09 -4.37
C SER A 107 4.49 -17.19 -5.66
N SER A 108 3.86 -17.07 -6.83
CA SER A 108 4.55 -17.16 -8.13
C SER A 108 5.22 -15.86 -8.53
N MET A 109 4.70 -14.72 -8.08
CA MET A 109 5.12 -13.35 -8.46
C MET A 109 5.21 -13.14 -9.99
N THR A 110 4.40 -13.87 -10.78
CA THR A 110 4.45 -13.82 -12.24
C THR A 110 3.37 -12.92 -12.86
N ARG A 111 2.41 -12.46 -12.06
CA ARG A 111 1.33 -11.59 -12.52
C ARG A 111 1.79 -10.14 -12.61
N ILE A 112 1.25 -9.40 -13.57
CA ILE A 112 1.60 -7.99 -13.81
C ILE A 112 1.20 -7.12 -12.61
N ASN A 113 -0.01 -7.33 -12.07
CA ASN A 113 -0.58 -6.50 -11.00
C ASN A 113 -0.34 -7.06 -9.59
N THR A 114 0.66 -7.93 -9.41
CA THR A 114 0.90 -8.64 -8.13
C THR A 114 1.23 -7.73 -6.96
N ARG A 115 1.53 -6.43 -7.20
CA ARG A 115 1.98 -5.47 -6.18
C ARG A 115 1.05 -4.27 -5.98
N ASN A 116 -0.16 -4.29 -6.55
CA ASN A 116 -1.03 -3.11 -6.53
C ASN A 116 -2.49 -3.45 -6.20
N ILE A 117 -3.28 -2.40 -5.92
CA ILE A 117 -4.69 -2.55 -5.54
C ILE A 117 -5.56 -3.16 -6.63
N TYR A 118 -5.20 -3.05 -7.91
CA TYR A 118 -5.97 -3.69 -8.99
C TYR A 118 -5.80 -5.21 -8.94
N GLY A 119 -4.58 -5.68 -8.75
CA GLY A 119 -4.30 -7.10 -8.51
C GLY A 119 -5.04 -7.63 -7.27
N ALA A 120 -5.05 -6.86 -6.18
CA ALA A 120 -5.70 -7.25 -4.94
C ALA A 120 -7.23 -7.27 -5.03
N LEU A 121 -7.84 -6.17 -5.47
CA LEU A 121 -9.29 -6.00 -5.38
C LEU A 121 -10.05 -6.50 -6.62
N VAL A 122 -9.36 -6.61 -7.78
CA VAL A 122 -9.99 -7.04 -9.04
C VAL A 122 -9.55 -8.44 -9.47
N GLU A 123 -8.25 -8.75 -9.36
CA GLU A 123 -7.68 -10.05 -9.73
C GLU A 123 -7.56 -11.02 -8.56
N GLN A 124 -7.67 -10.52 -7.33
CA GLN A 124 -7.67 -11.26 -6.06
C GLN A 124 -6.38 -12.05 -5.78
N ASN A 125 -5.24 -11.61 -6.31
CA ASN A 125 -4.00 -12.37 -6.17
C ASN A 125 -2.79 -11.45 -6.21
N VAL A 126 -2.15 -11.20 -5.04
CA VAL A 126 -1.05 -10.25 -4.86
C VAL A 126 -0.05 -10.70 -3.79
N VAL A 127 1.07 -9.99 -3.69
CA VAL A 127 2.02 -10.06 -2.57
C VAL A 127 1.73 -8.96 -1.53
N CYS A 128 2.58 -8.84 -0.51
CA CYS A 128 2.38 -7.97 0.66
C CYS A 128 2.03 -6.50 0.32
N GLU A 129 2.67 -5.91 -0.71
CA GLU A 129 2.38 -4.54 -1.15
C GLU A 129 0.91 -4.37 -1.55
N GLY A 130 0.36 -5.29 -2.38
CA GLY A 130 -1.04 -5.22 -2.78
C GLY A 130 -2.03 -5.35 -1.61
N TYR A 131 -1.71 -6.14 -0.58
CA TYR A 131 -2.50 -6.20 0.66
C TYR A 131 -2.44 -4.87 1.42
N ALA A 132 -1.24 -4.31 1.60
CA ALA A 132 -1.03 -3.07 2.35
C ALA A 132 -1.69 -1.87 1.67
N GLU A 133 -1.49 -1.71 0.36
CA GLU A 133 -2.14 -0.68 -0.44
C GLU A 133 -3.67 -0.79 -0.38
N SER A 134 -4.22 -2.01 -0.45
CA SER A 134 -5.67 -2.22 -0.42
C SER A 134 -6.28 -1.88 0.93
N LEU A 135 -5.60 -2.23 2.04
CA LEU A 135 -6.05 -1.82 3.37
C LEU A 135 -6.08 -0.29 3.49
N LYS A 136 -5.01 0.39 3.06
CA LYS A 136 -4.95 1.86 3.05
C LYS A 136 -6.09 2.45 2.20
N TYR A 137 -6.24 2.01 0.95
CA TYR A 137 -7.24 2.51 0.02
C TYR A 137 -8.68 2.41 0.57
N LEU A 138 -9.01 1.31 1.22
CA LEU A 138 -10.34 1.09 1.80
C LEU A 138 -10.54 1.83 3.12
N LEU A 139 -9.51 1.93 3.98
CA LEU A 139 -9.60 2.67 5.24
C LEU A 139 -9.69 4.18 5.02
N ASP A 140 -8.97 4.73 4.05
CA ASP A 140 -9.07 6.14 3.66
C ASP A 140 -10.50 6.50 3.21
N ALA A 141 -11.15 5.61 2.46
CA ALA A 141 -12.53 5.79 2.01
C ALA A 141 -13.55 5.90 3.15
N VAL A 142 -13.25 5.32 4.31
CA VAL A 142 -14.14 5.35 5.49
C VAL A 142 -13.65 6.27 6.60
N GLY A 143 -12.63 7.10 6.30
CA GLY A 143 -12.12 8.15 7.17
C GLY A 143 -11.29 7.63 8.36
N VAL A 144 -10.66 6.45 8.23
CA VAL A 144 -9.73 5.90 9.22
C VAL A 144 -8.30 6.14 8.75
N PRO A 145 -7.47 6.95 9.47
CA PRO A 145 -6.10 7.20 9.05
C PRO A 145 -5.27 5.92 8.98
N CYS A 146 -4.64 5.70 7.84
CA CYS A 146 -3.81 4.56 7.56
C CYS A 146 -2.58 4.98 6.77
N VAL A 147 -1.41 4.45 7.14
CA VAL A 147 -0.17 4.63 6.39
C VAL A 147 0.42 3.27 6.03
N GLU A 148 0.98 3.18 4.85
CA GLU A 148 1.73 2.02 4.42
C GLU A 148 3.16 2.11 4.94
N ILE A 149 3.68 0.97 5.38
CA ILE A 149 5.02 0.84 5.95
C ILE A 149 5.80 -0.16 5.12
N VAL A 150 7.02 0.21 4.76
CA VAL A 150 7.96 -0.69 4.10
C VAL A 150 9.13 -1.01 5.02
N GLY A 151 9.62 -2.23 4.95
CA GLY A 151 10.70 -2.69 5.80
C GLY A 151 11.04 -4.15 5.56
N THR A 152 11.36 -4.86 6.63
CA THR A 152 11.61 -6.30 6.59
C THR A 152 10.76 -7.03 7.61
N GLY A 153 10.31 -8.23 7.25
CA GLY A 153 9.62 -9.17 8.12
C GLY A 153 10.45 -10.43 8.32
N THR A 154 10.48 -10.95 9.56
CA THR A 154 11.12 -12.25 9.87
C THR A 154 10.06 -13.26 10.22
N ASN A 155 9.90 -14.28 9.38
CA ASN A 155 8.89 -15.33 9.54
C ASN A 155 9.25 -16.32 10.67
N SER A 156 8.35 -17.25 10.96
CA SER A 156 8.53 -18.27 12.02
C SER A 156 9.68 -19.25 11.76
N ALA A 157 10.17 -19.34 10.52
CA ALA A 157 11.35 -20.13 10.17
C ALA A 157 12.66 -19.35 10.34
N GLY A 158 12.61 -18.08 10.75
CA GLY A 158 13.75 -17.19 10.92
C GLY A 158 14.27 -16.59 9.60
N GLN A 159 13.50 -16.68 8.52
CA GLN A 159 13.84 -16.06 7.25
C GLN A 159 13.37 -14.60 7.24
N THR A 160 14.25 -13.69 6.83
CA THR A 160 13.96 -12.25 6.74
C THR A 160 13.85 -11.87 5.26
N GLU A 161 12.77 -11.16 4.93
CA GLU A 161 12.47 -10.71 3.58
C GLU A 161 11.96 -9.27 3.57
N ALA A 162 12.03 -8.61 2.41
CA ALA A 162 11.39 -7.32 2.22
C ALA A 162 9.87 -7.48 2.39
N HIS A 163 9.24 -6.56 3.11
CA HIS A 163 7.84 -6.70 3.49
C HIS A 163 7.16 -5.33 3.59
N ALA A 164 5.85 -5.33 3.34
CA ALA A 164 4.98 -4.17 3.48
C ALA A 164 3.78 -4.51 4.37
N TRP A 165 3.38 -3.54 5.19
CA TRP A 165 2.24 -3.63 6.12
C TRP A 165 1.66 -2.24 6.39
N ASN A 166 0.77 -2.09 7.37
CA ASN A 166 0.17 -0.80 7.68
C ASN A 166 0.28 -0.41 9.15
N TYR A 167 0.29 0.91 9.40
CA TYR A 167 -0.10 1.48 10.68
C TYR A 167 -1.45 2.17 10.55
N VAL A 168 -2.33 1.92 11.50
CA VAL A 168 -3.71 2.43 11.53
C VAL A 168 -3.93 3.21 12.82
N MET A 169 -4.55 4.39 12.72
CA MET A 169 -4.80 5.23 13.88
C MET A 169 -6.21 4.99 14.45
N LEU A 170 -6.25 4.55 15.71
CA LEU A 170 -7.47 4.46 16.51
C LEU A 170 -7.24 5.16 17.86
N ASN A 171 -8.21 5.93 18.30
CA ASN A 171 -8.15 6.65 19.60
C ASN A 171 -6.87 7.50 19.74
N ASN A 172 -6.44 8.17 18.67
CA ASN A 172 -5.20 8.99 18.59
C ASN A 172 -3.91 8.21 18.89
N LYS A 173 -3.88 6.91 18.65
CA LYS A 173 -2.70 6.06 18.74
C LYS A 173 -2.57 5.21 17.50
N TRP A 174 -1.34 4.95 17.08
CA TRP A 174 -1.06 4.09 15.96
C TRP A 174 -0.86 2.64 16.39
N TYR A 175 -1.41 1.71 15.62
CA TYR A 175 -1.31 0.27 15.79
C TYR A 175 -0.93 -0.37 14.47
N ALA A 176 -0.11 -1.40 14.51
CA ALA A 176 0.29 -2.13 13.33
C ALA A 176 -0.74 -3.20 12.93
N ILE A 177 -0.93 -3.36 11.63
CA ILE A 177 -1.71 -4.44 11.02
C ILE A 177 -0.90 -5.04 9.88
N ASP A 178 -0.82 -6.36 9.82
CA ASP A 178 -0.29 -7.08 8.67
C ASP A 178 -1.32 -8.07 8.14
N VAL A 179 -2.07 -7.62 7.14
CA VAL A 179 -3.13 -8.43 6.50
C VAL A 179 -2.53 -9.65 5.80
N THR A 180 -1.33 -9.50 5.22
CA THR A 180 -0.63 -10.60 4.52
C THR A 180 -0.34 -11.77 5.45
N TRP A 181 0.19 -11.51 6.64
CA TRP A 181 0.53 -12.54 7.59
C TRP A 181 -0.65 -12.99 8.44
N ASP A 182 -1.76 -12.28 8.37
CA ASP A 182 -3.06 -12.71 8.90
C ASP A 182 -3.88 -13.52 7.87
N ASP A 183 -3.43 -13.58 6.60
CA ASP A 183 -3.97 -14.48 5.57
C ASP A 183 -3.23 -15.81 5.56
N PRO A 184 -3.80 -16.87 6.17
CA PRO A 184 -3.10 -18.14 6.31
C PRO A 184 -3.17 -18.95 5.03
N THR A 185 -2.02 -19.21 4.43
CA THR A 185 -1.92 -20.22 3.36
C THR A 185 -2.12 -21.62 3.94
N ILE A 186 -3.18 -22.32 3.52
CA ILE A 186 -3.47 -23.69 3.95
C ILE A 186 -2.80 -24.67 2.99
N ILE A 187 -1.86 -25.48 3.51
CA ILE A 187 -1.33 -26.64 2.78
C ILE A 187 -2.07 -27.89 3.27
N GLY A 188 -3.00 -28.40 2.45
CA GLY A 188 -3.82 -29.58 2.76
C GLY A 188 -5.26 -29.22 3.13
N SER A 189 -6.00 -30.17 3.76
CA SER A 189 -7.38 -29.97 4.19
C SER A 189 -7.43 -29.64 5.69
N GLY A 190 -8.08 -28.54 6.06
CA GLY A 190 -8.25 -28.15 7.46
C GLY A 190 -8.99 -26.81 7.61
N ARG A 191 -9.44 -26.50 8.82
CA ARG A 191 -10.00 -25.19 9.16
C ARG A 191 -8.96 -24.36 9.90
N VAL A 192 -8.68 -23.18 9.38
CA VAL A 192 -7.79 -22.23 10.05
C VAL A 192 -8.49 -21.67 11.29
N PRO A 193 -7.85 -21.67 12.47
CA PRO A 193 -8.39 -21.00 13.64
C PRO A 193 -8.50 -19.48 13.39
N THR A 194 -9.58 -18.87 13.86
CA THR A 194 -9.79 -17.41 13.73
C THR A 194 -8.65 -16.60 14.37
N SER A 195 -8.04 -17.13 15.44
CA SER A 195 -6.87 -16.50 16.10
C SER A 195 -5.63 -16.40 15.20
N THR A 196 -5.55 -17.20 14.14
CA THR A 196 -4.46 -17.11 13.16
C THR A 196 -4.69 -15.93 12.22
N LYS A 197 -5.96 -15.68 11.87
CA LYS A 197 -6.37 -14.56 10.99
C LYS A 197 -6.32 -13.18 11.65
N THR A 198 -5.92 -13.07 12.92
CA THR A 198 -5.83 -11.80 13.66
C THR A 198 -4.56 -11.70 14.50
N ARG A 199 -3.56 -12.51 14.16
CA ARG A 199 -2.31 -12.56 14.91
C ARG A 199 -1.55 -11.23 14.85
N TYR A 200 -1.67 -10.53 13.73
CA TYR A 200 -1.00 -9.24 13.47
C TYR A 200 -1.99 -8.08 13.36
N PHE A 201 -3.20 -8.26 13.87
CA PHE A 201 -4.24 -7.24 13.87
C PHE A 201 -4.10 -6.29 15.07
N LEU A 202 -3.97 -4.99 14.80
CA LEU A 202 -3.90 -3.87 15.77
C LEU A 202 -2.86 -4.08 16.88
N ARG A 203 -1.65 -4.47 16.50
CA ARG A 203 -0.54 -4.72 17.42
C ARG A 203 0.20 -3.45 17.81
N GLY A 204 0.64 -3.42 19.06
CA GLY A 204 1.57 -2.42 19.57
C GLY A 204 3.03 -2.80 19.31
N GLU A 205 3.91 -1.82 19.49
CA GLU A 205 5.36 -1.93 19.27
C GLU A 205 5.98 -3.15 19.96
N THR A 206 5.64 -3.38 21.23
CA THR A 206 6.23 -4.46 22.05
C THR A 206 6.05 -5.85 21.44
N ASN A 207 4.93 -6.07 20.74
CA ASN A 207 4.64 -7.35 20.12
C ASN A 207 4.99 -7.38 18.63
N PHE A 208 4.72 -6.30 17.91
CA PHE A 208 4.89 -6.24 16.46
C PHE A 208 6.38 -6.21 16.06
N ASN A 209 7.19 -5.41 16.73
CA ASN A 209 8.61 -5.25 16.43
C ASN A 209 9.49 -6.47 16.81
N LYS A 210 8.88 -7.57 17.26
CA LYS A 210 9.58 -8.87 17.38
C LYS A 210 9.87 -9.50 16.02
N THR A 211 9.09 -9.15 15.01
CA THR A 211 9.14 -9.77 13.68
C THR A 211 9.17 -8.75 12.53
N HIS A 212 8.78 -7.48 12.76
CA HIS A 212 8.70 -6.45 11.75
C HIS A 212 9.63 -5.28 12.06
N PHE A 213 10.43 -4.87 11.08
CA PHE A 213 11.44 -3.83 11.22
C PHE A 213 11.27 -2.79 10.11
N PRO A 214 10.62 -1.65 10.38
CA PRO A 214 10.41 -0.60 9.38
C PRO A 214 11.77 -0.03 8.95
N SER A 215 12.03 0.04 7.65
CA SER A 215 13.21 0.70 7.09
C SER A 215 12.90 2.13 6.64
N GLY A 216 11.68 2.38 6.24
CA GLY A 216 11.27 3.65 5.66
C GLY A 216 11.92 3.95 4.31
N GLN A 217 12.54 2.95 3.66
CA GLN A 217 13.24 3.12 2.40
C GLN A 217 12.58 2.26 1.31
N VAL A 218 11.98 2.92 0.33
CA VAL A 218 11.28 2.28 -0.79
C VAL A 218 12.23 1.98 -1.95
N SER A 219 13.16 2.88 -2.22
CA SER A 219 14.13 2.76 -3.31
C SER A 219 15.58 2.87 -2.83
N ASP A 220 16.50 2.24 -3.54
CA ASP A 220 17.93 2.30 -3.27
C ASP A 220 18.44 3.75 -3.33
N GLY A 221 19.05 4.22 -2.24
CA GLY A 221 19.59 5.57 -2.11
C GLY A 221 18.55 6.66 -1.86
N GLY A 222 17.27 6.30 -1.65
CA GLY A 222 16.20 7.21 -1.23
C GLY A 222 16.36 7.69 0.21
N SER A 223 15.60 8.74 0.59
CA SER A 223 15.51 9.15 1.98
C SER A 223 14.68 8.17 2.78
N VAL A 224 15.00 8.05 4.06
CA VAL A 224 14.24 7.24 5.01
C VAL A 224 13.02 8.02 5.46
N PHE A 225 11.83 7.44 5.33
CA PHE A 225 10.60 8.01 5.88
C PHE A 225 10.59 7.87 7.41
N ILE A 226 10.07 8.90 8.08
CA ILE A 226 9.82 8.86 9.51
C ILE A 226 8.36 8.47 9.70
N TYR A 227 8.15 7.24 10.14
CA TYR A 227 6.81 6.74 10.41
C TYR A 227 6.28 7.19 11.77
N PRO A 228 4.97 7.23 11.96
CA PRO A 228 4.39 7.53 13.27
C PRO A 228 4.78 6.47 14.31
N GLU A 229 4.93 6.91 15.56
CA GLU A 229 5.24 6.01 16.68
C GLU A 229 4.04 5.11 17.01
N LEU A 230 4.29 3.81 17.11
CA LEU A 230 3.29 2.84 17.56
C LEU A 230 2.95 3.01 19.03
N SER A 231 1.72 2.69 19.41
CA SER A 231 1.36 2.39 20.78
C SER A 231 2.29 1.31 21.34
N LYS A 232 2.70 1.42 22.62
CA LYS A 232 3.56 0.40 23.24
C LYS A 232 2.86 -0.95 23.38
N VAL A 233 1.54 -0.93 23.57
CA VAL A 233 0.71 -2.12 23.79
C VAL A 233 -0.30 -2.28 22.67
N ASP A 234 -0.78 -3.50 22.49
CA ASP A 234 -1.82 -3.83 21.53
C ASP A 234 -3.11 -3.04 21.83
N TYR A 235 -3.97 -2.92 20.85
CA TYR A 235 -5.30 -2.33 21.03
C TYR A 235 -6.17 -3.26 21.89
N GLU A 236 -6.87 -2.67 22.89
CA GLU A 236 -7.78 -3.36 23.81
C GLU A 236 -9.25 -3.11 23.47
#